data_088fed657b4a9367eafbbf5f556b78b8
#
_entry.id   088fed657b4a9367eafbbf5f556b78b8
#
_cell.length_a   1.000
_cell.length_b   1.000
_cell.length_c   1.000
_cell.angle_alpha   90.00
_cell.angle_beta   90.00
_cell.angle_gamma   90.00
#
_symmetry.space_group_name_H-M   'P 1'
#
loop_
_entity.id
_entity.type
_entity.pdbx_description
1 polymer ?
#
loop_
_entity_poly.entity_id
_entity_poly.type
_entity_poly.pdbx_seq_one_letter_code
_entity_poly.pdbx_strand_id
1 'polypeptide(L)'
;KEVLPTLKEFENIGIVTPYNRQADAFNSQLDTVKAGTIHKYQGRENDAIIMSVVDNQITDFADEANMLNVAVSRAKKKFCLVVSGNEQEKHGNIMDLLDYIAFNNCTITQSKLSSIFDYLYEQYTEQRMAFLYAHLQISKYASENLTYSMLTEVIASDRSFNVFKGLCHVPLRKGE
;
A
#
# COMPACT_ATOMS: atom_id res chain seq x y z
N LYS A 1 -5.47 7.08 0.02
CA LYS A 1 -6.52 7.50 1.00
C LYS A 1 -5.93 8.29 2.18
N GLU A 2 -4.78 7.92 2.74
CA GLU A 2 -4.20 8.60 3.92
C GLU A 2 -3.57 9.97 3.59
N VAL A 3 -2.89 10.11 2.45
CA VAL A 3 -2.17 11.34 2.07
C VAL A 3 -3.13 12.45 1.59
N LEU A 4 -4.13 12.13 0.76
CA LEU A 4 -5.04 13.13 0.19
C LEU A 4 -5.74 14.01 1.24
N PRO A 5 -6.21 13.47 2.38
CA PRO A 5 -6.81 14.31 3.42
C PRO A 5 -5.87 15.35 4.03
N THR A 6 -4.55 15.10 4.00
CA THR A 6 -3.55 16.05 4.53
C THR A 6 -3.26 17.21 3.57
N LEU A 7 -3.74 17.13 2.34
CA LEU A 7 -3.49 18.11 1.27
C LEU A 7 -4.74 18.93 0.90
N LYS A 8 -5.79 18.92 1.73
CA LYS A 8 -7.07 19.62 1.45
C LYS A 8 -6.93 21.13 1.28
N GLU A 9 -5.86 21.72 1.78
CA GLU A 9 -5.57 23.15 1.65
C GLU A 9 -5.08 23.55 0.24
N PHE A 10 -4.71 22.59 -0.60
CA PHE A 10 -4.19 22.83 -1.93
C PHE A 10 -5.29 22.61 -2.97
N GLU A 11 -5.47 23.60 -3.87
CA GLU A 11 -6.50 23.54 -4.92
C GLU A 11 -6.12 22.56 -6.04
N ASN A 12 -4.83 22.53 -6.40
CA ASN A 12 -4.34 21.73 -7.51
C ASN A 12 -3.39 20.64 -6.99
N ILE A 13 -3.90 19.42 -6.90
CA ILE A 13 -3.13 18.24 -6.48
C ILE A 13 -2.91 17.35 -7.70
N GLY A 14 -1.68 16.88 -7.90
CA GLY A 14 -1.34 15.88 -8.91
C GLY A 14 -0.77 14.63 -8.28
N ILE A 15 -1.06 13.48 -8.88
CA ILE A 15 -0.42 12.21 -8.52
C ILE A 15 0.47 11.77 -9.67
N VAL A 16 1.74 11.53 -9.37
CA VAL A 16 2.71 11.04 -10.35
C VAL A 16 3.26 9.69 -9.93
N THR A 17 3.50 8.84 -10.91
CA THR A 17 4.03 7.49 -10.68
C THR A 17 4.93 7.10 -11.85
N PRO A 18 5.92 6.21 -11.66
CA PRO A 18 6.70 5.65 -12.76
C PRO A 18 5.85 4.79 -13.72
N TYR A 19 4.74 4.20 -13.25
CA TYR A 19 4.03 3.13 -13.96
C TYR A 19 2.66 3.54 -14.49
N ASN A 20 2.38 3.25 -15.78
CA ASN A 20 1.08 3.52 -16.40
C ASN A 20 -0.06 2.80 -15.67
N ARG A 21 0.10 1.50 -15.35
CA ARG A 21 -0.94 0.71 -14.67
C ARG A 21 -1.31 1.30 -13.31
N GLN A 22 -0.34 1.84 -12.58
CA GLN A 22 -0.60 2.49 -11.31
C GLN A 22 -1.36 3.81 -11.50
N ALA A 23 -1.02 4.61 -12.51
CA ALA A 23 -1.75 5.83 -12.85
C ALA A 23 -3.21 5.52 -13.23
N ASP A 24 -3.43 4.48 -14.03
CA ASP A 24 -4.77 4.05 -14.44
C ASP A 24 -5.58 3.55 -13.22
N ALA A 25 -4.97 2.80 -12.31
CA ALA A 25 -5.59 2.36 -11.08
C ALA A 25 -6.01 3.54 -10.18
N PHE A 26 -5.18 4.59 -10.06
CA PHE A 26 -5.57 5.79 -9.33
C PHE A 26 -6.74 6.50 -10.01
N ASN A 27 -6.71 6.67 -11.32
CA ASN A 27 -7.78 7.34 -12.07
C ASN A 27 -9.11 6.58 -12.04
N SER A 28 -9.09 5.26 -11.87
CA SER A 28 -10.31 4.46 -11.70
C SER A 28 -10.95 4.56 -10.30
N GLN A 29 -10.18 5.01 -9.31
CA GLN A 29 -10.62 5.08 -7.90
C GLN A 29 -10.78 6.50 -7.36
N LEU A 30 -10.25 7.49 -8.05
CA LEU A 30 -10.22 8.88 -7.62
C LEU A 30 -10.84 9.79 -8.68
N ASP A 31 -11.99 10.39 -8.36
CA ASP A 31 -12.67 11.31 -9.27
C ASP A 31 -12.11 12.74 -9.17
N THR A 32 -11.55 13.11 -8.04
CA THR A 32 -11.19 14.52 -7.71
C THR A 32 -9.74 14.87 -8.06
N VAL A 33 -8.85 13.87 -8.15
CA VAL A 33 -7.42 14.08 -8.41
C VAL A 33 -7.00 13.21 -9.57
N LYS A 34 -6.28 13.80 -10.53
CA LYS A 34 -5.78 13.05 -11.68
C LYS A 34 -4.37 12.54 -11.44
N ALA A 35 -4.18 11.28 -11.81
CA ALA A 35 -2.89 10.62 -11.79
C ALA A 35 -2.32 10.49 -13.22
N GLY A 36 -1.01 10.53 -13.34
CA GLY A 36 -0.32 10.28 -14.58
C GLY A 36 1.10 9.79 -14.36
N THR A 37 1.71 9.29 -15.42
CA THR A 37 3.13 9.00 -15.34
C THR A 37 3.94 10.29 -15.30
N ILE A 38 5.15 10.21 -14.77
CA ILE A 38 6.06 11.33 -14.63
C ILE A 38 6.28 12.04 -15.98
N HIS A 39 6.40 11.28 -17.08
CA HIS A 39 6.53 11.84 -18.44
C HIS A 39 5.31 12.65 -18.88
N LYS A 40 4.09 12.22 -18.52
CA LYS A 40 2.85 12.96 -18.86
C LYS A 40 2.69 14.24 -18.03
N TYR A 41 3.40 14.36 -16.93
CA TYR A 41 3.44 15.57 -16.10
C TYR A 41 4.50 16.58 -16.53
N GLN A 42 5.32 16.23 -17.51
CA GLN A 42 6.31 17.18 -18.05
C GLN A 42 5.60 18.44 -18.60
N GLY A 43 6.02 19.61 -18.12
CA GLY A 43 5.40 20.90 -18.47
C GLY A 43 4.15 21.28 -17.67
N ARG A 44 3.68 20.43 -16.75
CA ARG A 44 2.55 20.75 -15.85
C ARG A 44 3.07 20.99 -14.45
N GLU A 45 2.46 21.93 -13.75
CA GLU A 45 2.79 22.26 -12.36
C GLU A 45 1.52 22.19 -11.51
N ASN A 46 1.64 21.72 -10.29
CA ASN A 46 0.56 21.64 -9.33
C ASN A 46 1.00 22.26 -7.98
N ASP A 47 0.05 22.71 -7.18
CA ASP A 47 0.35 23.20 -5.83
C ASP A 47 0.98 22.10 -4.98
N ALA A 48 0.40 20.91 -5.05
CA ALA A 48 0.95 19.73 -4.38
C ALA A 48 1.11 18.56 -5.36
N ILE A 49 2.20 17.84 -5.25
CA ILE A 49 2.47 16.60 -5.98
C ILE A 49 2.65 15.45 -5.01
N ILE A 50 1.96 14.35 -5.28
CA ILE A 50 2.17 13.07 -4.63
C ILE A 50 2.89 12.16 -5.61
N MET A 51 4.13 11.81 -5.33
CA MET A 51 4.85 10.77 -6.08
C MET A 51 4.66 9.43 -5.37
N SER A 52 4.15 8.45 -6.09
CA SER A 52 3.90 7.11 -5.55
C SER A 52 4.74 6.07 -6.30
N VAL A 53 5.60 5.38 -5.55
CA VAL A 53 6.38 4.23 -6.01
C VAL A 53 5.77 2.98 -5.39
N VAL A 54 5.33 2.05 -6.26
CA VAL A 54 4.60 0.84 -5.84
C VAL A 54 5.52 -0.31 -5.47
N ASP A 55 6.79 -0.21 -5.84
CA ASP A 55 7.75 -1.30 -5.68
C ASP A 55 8.11 -1.55 -4.23
N ASN A 56 8.14 -2.80 -3.81
CA ASN A 56 8.66 -3.21 -2.50
C ASN A 56 10.19 -3.05 -2.44
N GLN A 57 10.87 -3.41 -3.54
CA GLN A 57 12.26 -3.08 -3.81
C GLN A 57 12.29 -2.09 -4.96
N ILE A 58 12.88 -0.91 -4.74
CA ILE A 58 12.92 0.16 -5.72
C ILE A 58 13.77 -0.28 -6.91
N THR A 59 13.18 -0.27 -8.09
CA THR A 59 13.87 -0.67 -9.33
C THR A 59 14.69 0.47 -9.89
N ASP A 60 15.75 0.16 -10.66
CA ASP A 60 16.58 1.15 -11.33
C ASP A 60 15.74 2.07 -12.26
N PHE A 61 14.62 1.55 -12.79
CA PHE A 61 13.67 2.35 -13.59
C PHE A 61 12.94 3.40 -12.75
N ALA A 62 12.45 3.04 -11.56
CA ALA A 62 11.75 3.98 -10.68
C ALA A 62 12.71 4.97 -10.02
N ASP A 63 13.99 4.60 -9.89
CA ASP A 63 15.05 5.37 -9.25
C ASP A 63 15.82 6.29 -10.22
N GLU A 64 15.36 6.44 -11.45
CA GLU A 64 16.03 7.29 -12.43
C GLU A 64 16.02 8.77 -11.99
N ALA A 65 17.23 9.36 -11.87
CA ALA A 65 17.41 10.72 -11.37
C ALA A 65 16.60 11.78 -12.16
N ASN A 66 16.53 11.64 -13.50
CA ASN A 66 15.77 12.57 -14.34
C ASN A 66 14.26 12.50 -14.02
N MET A 67 13.71 11.31 -13.82
CA MET A 67 12.30 11.14 -13.45
C MET A 67 12.03 11.78 -12.09
N LEU A 68 12.89 11.55 -11.11
CA LEU A 68 12.76 12.13 -9.79
C LEU A 68 12.81 13.66 -9.83
N ASN A 69 13.77 14.21 -10.55
CA ASN A 69 13.91 15.67 -10.75
C ASN A 69 12.65 16.26 -11.40
N VAL A 70 12.10 15.61 -12.42
CA VAL A 70 10.84 16.05 -13.04
C VAL A 70 9.72 16.02 -12.02
N ALA A 71 9.55 14.93 -11.26
CA ALA A 71 8.48 14.81 -10.28
C ALA A 71 8.56 15.90 -9.18
N VAL A 72 9.75 16.10 -8.61
CA VAL A 72 9.97 17.12 -7.56
C VAL A 72 9.73 18.53 -8.11
N SER A 73 10.24 18.84 -9.32
CA SER A 73 10.11 20.17 -9.92
C SER A 73 8.67 20.53 -10.35
N ARG A 74 7.74 19.58 -10.35
CA ARG A 74 6.30 19.84 -10.65
C ARG A 74 5.53 20.37 -9.44
N ALA A 75 6.07 20.26 -8.25
CA ALA A 75 5.42 20.73 -7.02
C ALA A 75 5.79 22.20 -6.74
N LYS A 76 4.80 23.08 -6.68
CA LYS A 76 5.00 24.50 -6.35
C LYS A 76 5.16 24.75 -4.85
N LYS A 77 4.42 24.02 -4.00
CA LYS A 77 4.33 24.26 -2.55
C LYS A 77 4.64 23.02 -1.72
N LYS A 78 4.13 21.85 -2.15
CA LYS A 78 4.25 20.61 -1.36
C LYS A 78 4.58 19.43 -2.25
N PHE A 79 5.61 18.69 -1.88
CA PHE A 79 5.94 17.40 -2.47
C PHE A 79 5.76 16.31 -1.42
N CYS A 80 5.05 15.24 -1.77
CA CYS A 80 4.84 14.08 -0.91
C CYS A 80 5.36 12.84 -1.64
N LEU A 81 6.30 12.13 -1.02
CA LEU A 81 6.82 10.88 -1.52
C LEU A 81 6.17 9.71 -0.76
N VAL A 82 5.62 8.75 -1.50
CA VAL A 82 5.02 7.53 -0.96
C VAL A 82 5.82 6.34 -1.49
N VAL A 83 6.49 5.65 -0.59
CA VAL A 83 7.36 4.51 -0.88
C VAL A 83 7.08 3.36 0.06
N SER A 84 7.57 2.16 -0.26
CA SER A 84 7.58 1.03 0.65
C SER A 84 8.45 1.34 1.88
N GLY A 85 8.00 0.90 3.05
CA GLY A 85 8.80 0.93 4.29
C GLY A 85 9.80 -0.22 4.41
N ASN A 86 9.92 -1.08 3.39
CA ASN A 86 10.86 -2.19 3.41
C ASN A 86 12.30 -1.71 3.26
N GLU A 87 13.22 -2.43 3.88
CA GLU A 87 14.64 -2.23 3.69
C GLU A 87 15.02 -2.44 2.21
N GLN A 88 15.80 -1.53 1.65
CA GLN A 88 16.21 -1.55 0.25
C GLN A 88 17.60 -2.19 0.12
N GLU A 89 17.75 -3.08 -0.85
CA GLU A 89 19.03 -3.74 -1.12
C GLU A 89 20.10 -2.77 -1.68
N LYS A 90 19.65 -1.74 -2.39
CA LYS A 90 20.51 -0.72 -2.98
C LYS A 90 20.15 0.66 -2.46
N HIS A 91 21.14 1.46 -2.17
CA HIS A 91 20.99 2.88 -1.90
C HIS A 91 20.99 3.65 -3.24
N GLY A 92 19.93 4.36 -3.53
CA GLY A 92 19.75 5.08 -4.79
C GLY A 92 19.18 6.48 -4.60
N ASN A 93 18.79 7.14 -5.70
CA ASN A 93 18.33 8.53 -5.68
C ASN A 93 17.08 8.76 -4.80
N ILE A 94 16.16 7.80 -4.78
CA ILE A 94 14.97 7.89 -3.92
C ILE A 94 15.37 7.79 -2.43
N MET A 95 16.33 6.93 -2.11
CA MET A 95 16.85 6.82 -0.75
C MET A 95 17.60 8.09 -0.34
N ASP A 96 18.43 8.66 -1.22
CA ASP A 96 19.08 9.97 -0.99
C ASP A 96 18.05 11.08 -0.74
N LEU A 97 16.92 11.07 -1.47
CA LEU A 97 15.84 12.02 -1.23
C LEU A 97 15.16 11.79 0.12
N LEU A 98 14.95 10.54 0.53
CA LEU A 98 14.41 10.22 1.85
C LEU A 98 15.34 10.69 2.98
N ASP A 99 16.65 10.47 2.83
CA ASP A 99 17.67 10.94 3.78
C ASP A 99 17.68 12.47 3.85
N TYR A 100 17.56 13.15 2.71
CA TYR A 100 17.43 14.60 2.66
C TYR A 100 16.16 15.10 3.39
N ILE A 101 15.03 14.43 3.18
CA ILE A 101 13.75 14.72 3.87
C ILE A 101 13.92 14.55 5.37
N ALA A 102 14.55 13.46 5.82
CA ALA A 102 14.80 13.18 7.22
C ALA A 102 15.76 14.20 7.85
N PHE A 103 16.86 14.51 7.16
CA PHE A 103 17.87 15.49 7.61
C PHE A 103 17.26 16.88 7.82
N ASN A 104 16.34 17.30 6.95
CA ASN A 104 15.67 18.59 7.05
C ASN A 104 14.47 18.59 8.02
N ASN A 105 14.29 17.56 8.84
CA ASN A 105 13.18 17.41 9.78
C ASN A 105 11.79 17.59 9.13
N CYS A 106 11.65 17.18 7.87
CA CYS A 106 10.34 17.17 7.22
C CYS A 106 9.46 16.06 7.81
N THR A 107 8.15 16.19 7.62
CA THR A 107 7.19 15.24 8.19
C THR A 107 7.32 13.87 7.51
N ILE A 108 7.61 12.84 8.31
CA ILE A 108 7.59 11.44 7.90
C ILE A 108 6.43 10.76 8.62
N THR A 109 5.55 10.10 7.87
CA THR A 109 4.39 9.40 8.40
C THR A 109 4.41 7.95 7.96
N GLN A 110 4.29 7.04 8.91
CA GLN A 110 4.10 5.63 8.59
C GLN A 110 2.62 5.38 8.27
N SER A 111 2.37 4.61 7.20
CA SER A 111 1.01 4.17 6.87
C SER A 111 0.47 3.25 7.96
N LYS A 112 -0.84 3.33 8.20
CA LYS A 112 -1.54 2.37 9.05
C LYS A 112 -1.70 1.01 8.38
N LEU A 113 -1.62 1.00 7.04
CA LEU A 113 -1.72 -0.19 6.22
C LEU A 113 -0.31 -0.74 5.99
N SER A 114 0.04 -1.82 6.65
CA SER A 114 1.34 -2.49 6.50
C SER A 114 1.30 -3.68 5.54
N SER A 115 0.10 -4.16 5.19
CA SER A 115 -0.08 -5.29 4.28
C SER A 115 -1.36 -5.19 3.46
N ILE A 116 -1.46 -6.01 2.39
CA ILE A 116 -2.70 -6.17 1.61
C ILE A 116 -3.85 -6.69 2.50
N PHE A 117 -3.52 -7.46 3.53
CA PHE A 117 -4.50 -7.98 4.47
C PHE A 117 -5.11 -6.86 5.30
N ASP A 118 -4.31 -5.90 5.78
CA ASP A 118 -4.82 -4.74 6.52
C ASP A 118 -5.81 -3.94 5.67
N TYR A 119 -5.48 -3.74 4.37
CA TYR A 119 -6.36 -3.06 3.44
C TYR A 119 -7.69 -3.81 3.24
N LEU A 120 -7.64 -5.13 3.05
CA LEU A 120 -8.83 -5.96 2.92
C LEU A 120 -9.65 -5.96 4.21
N TYR A 121 -8.98 -5.96 5.35
CA TYR A 121 -9.65 -5.88 6.65
C TYR A 121 -10.38 -4.57 6.88
N GLU A 122 -9.82 -3.44 6.46
CA GLU A 122 -10.52 -2.16 6.55
C GLU A 122 -11.73 -2.09 5.60
N GLN A 123 -11.59 -2.62 4.39
CA GLN A 123 -12.62 -2.52 3.36
C GLN A 123 -13.84 -3.40 3.68
N TYR A 124 -13.64 -4.54 4.31
CA TYR A 124 -14.69 -5.55 4.58
C TYR A 124 -14.97 -5.73 6.08
N THR A 125 -14.82 -4.68 6.87
CA THR A 125 -14.93 -4.74 8.35
C THR A 125 -16.27 -5.33 8.81
N GLU A 126 -17.40 -4.93 8.22
CA GLU A 126 -18.73 -5.44 8.61
C GLU A 126 -18.90 -6.92 8.28
N GLN A 127 -18.51 -7.33 7.08
CA GLN A 127 -18.60 -8.73 6.64
C GLN A 127 -17.65 -9.61 7.45
N ARG A 128 -16.47 -9.09 7.76
CA ARG A 128 -15.50 -9.76 8.66
C ARG A 128 -16.08 -9.94 10.06
N MET A 129 -16.68 -8.90 10.63
CA MET A 129 -17.27 -8.98 11.96
C MET A 129 -18.44 -9.97 11.99
N ALA A 130 -19.32 -9.92 11.00
CA ALA A 130 -20.43 -10.89 10.87
C ALA A 130 -19.90 -12.33 10.76
N PHE A 131 -18.84 -12.53 9.97
CA PHE A 131 -18.20 -13.82 9.82
C PHE A 131 -17.53 -14.29 11.12
N LEU A 132 -16.76 -13.42 11.79
CA LEU A 132 -16.14 -13.71 13.08
C LEU A 132 -17.20 -14.07 14.15
N TYR A 133 -18.29 -13.33 14.22
CA TYR A 133 -19.39 -13.62 15.15
C TYR A 133 -20.03 -14.99 14.90
N ALA A 134 -20.19 -15.36 13.63
CA ALA A 134 -20.74 -16.67 13.26
C ALA A 134 -19.78 -17.83 13.61
N HIS A 135 -18.47 -17.58 13.74
CA HIS A 135 -17.44 -18.59 13.90
C HIS A 135 -16.63 -18.46 15.22
N LEU A 136 -17.02 -17.56 16.12
CA LEU A 136 -16.35 -17.27 17.38
C LEU A 136 -16.15 -18.47 18.31
N GLN A 137 -16.82 -19.60 18.05
CA GLN A 137 -16.70 -20.82 18.85
C GLN A 137 -15.57 -21.75 18.38
N ILE A 138 -14.84 -21.41 17.31
CA ILE A 138 -13.86 -22.30 16.70
C ILE A 138 -12.49 -22.16 17.37
N SER A 139 -12.08 -20.94 17.67
CA SER A 139 -10.80 -20.69 18.33
C SER A 139 -10.86 -19.51 19.30
N LYS A 140 -9.99 -19.55 20.30
CA LYS A 140 -9.75 -18.45 21.26
C LYS A 140 -9.11 -17.22 20.60
N TYR A 141 -8.46 -17.40 19.45
CA TYR A 141 -7.71 -16.36 18.79
C TYR A 141 -8.38 -15.91 17.49
N ALA A 142 -8.57 -14.60 17.34
CA ALA A 142 -9.22 -14.01 16.15
C ALA A 142 -8.45 -14.29 14.84
N SER A 143 -7.12 -14.32 14.89
CA SER A 143 -6.26 -14.63 13.75
C SER A 143 -6.45 -16.07 13.23
N GLU A 144 -6.60 -17.04 14.12
CA GLU A 144 -6.85 -18.43 13.75
C GLU A 144 -8.23 -18.60 13.11
N ASN A 145 -9.25 -17.95 13.66
CA ASN A 145 -10.60 -17.97 13.11
C ASN A 145 -10.62 -17.39 11.70
N LEU A 146 -9.86 -16.33 11.47
CA LEU A 146 -9.74 -15.70 10.17
C LEU A 146 -8.99 -16.59 9.17
N THR A 147 -7.84 -17.15 9.57
CA THR A 147 -7.06 -18.07 8.72
C THR A 147 -7.92 -19.28 8.35
N TYR A 148 -8.67 -19.83 9.29
CA TYR A 148 -9.59 -20.93 9.05
C TYR A 148 -10.64 -20.54 7.99
N SER A 149 -11.21 -19.33 8.07
CA SER A 149 -12.23 -18.88 7.14
C SER A 149 -11.69 -18.68 5.73
N MET A 150 -10.52 -18.04 5.63
CA MET A 150 -9.86 -17.84 4.33
C MET A 150 -9.51 -19.18 3.68
N LEU A 151 -8.99 -20.14 4.45
CA LEU A 151 -8.71 -21.48 3.96
C LEU A 151 -9.99 -22.22 3.54
N THR A 152 -11.07 -22.08 4.31
CA THR A 152 -12.35 -22.71 3.98
C THR A 152 -12.93 -22.15 2.70
N GLU A 153 -12.83 -20.84 2.48
CA GLU A 153 -13.36 -20.18 1.28
C GLU A 153 -12.52 -20.50 0.03
N VAL A 154 -11.19 -20.52 0.17
CA VAL A 154 -10.28 -20.87 -0.92
C VAL A 154 -10.40 -22.36 -1.31
N ILE A 155 -10.56 -23.25 -0.32
CA ILE A 155 -10.61 -24.70 -0.53
C ILE A 155 -12.04 -25.18 -0.85
N ALA A 156 -13.09 -24.42 -0.48
CA ALA A 156 -14.49 -24.77 -0.78
C ALA A 156 -14.79 -24.87 -2.29
N SER A 157 -13.96 -24.26 -3.13
CA SER A 157 -14.03 -24.40 -4.58
C SER A 157 -13.43 -25.72 -5.08
N ASP A 158 -12.60 -26.40 -4.29
CA ASP A 158 -11.97 -27.67 -4.65
C ASP A 158 -12.47 -28.79 -3.75
N ARG A 159 -13.31 -29.66 -4.31
CA ARG A 159 -13.93 -30.79 -3.60
C ARG A 159 -12.94 -31.87 -3.15
N SER A 160 -11.68 -31.78 -3.53
CA SER A 160 -10.62 -32.74 -3.14
C SER A 160 -10.08 -32.49 -1.72
N PHE A 161 -10.39 -31.35 -1.11
CA PHE A 161 -9.92 -31.02 0.24
C PHE A 161 -11.07 -30.94 1.24
N ASN A 162 -10.83 -31.52 2.42
CA ASN A 162 -11.72 -31.38 3.58
C ASN A 162 -11.06 -30.52 4.63
N VAL A 163 -11.71 -29.41 4.99
CA VAL A 163 -11.25 -28.56 6.10
C VAL A 163 -11.88 -29.05 7.39
N PHE A 164 -11.06 -29.56 8.31
CA PHE A 164 -11.53 -30.06 9.60
C PHE A 164 -11.75 -28.91 10.58
N LYS A 165 -12.99 -28.73 11.00
CA LYS A 165 -13.36 -27.79 12.08
C LYS A 165 -12.87 -28.33 13.44
N GLY A 166 -12.22 -27.47 14.21
CA GLY A 166 -11.91 -27.76 15.61
C GLY A 166 -10.53 -28.35 15.91
N LEU A 167 -9.64 -28.44 14.93
CA LEU A 167 -8.23 -28.77 15.20
C LEU A 167 -7.46 -27.49 15.55
N CYS A 168 -7.79 -26.88 16.68
CA CYS A 168 -7.12 -25.66 17.17
C CYS A 168 -5.68 -25.90 17.65
N HIS A 169 -5.30 -27.14 17.90
CA HIS A 169 -3.95 -27.54 18.31
C HIS A 169 -3.59 -28.87 17.66
N VAL A 170 -2.92 -28.80 16.53
CA VAL A 170 -2.12 -29.94 16.04
C VAL A 170 -0.81 -29.87 16.81
N PRO A 171 -0.53 -30.76 17.77
CA PRO A 171 0.79 -30.80 18.39
C PRO A 171 1.78 -31.14 17.28
N LEU A 172 2.67 -30.18 16.97
CA LEU A 172 3.84 -30.49 16.17
C LEU A 172 4.58 -31.64 16.89
N ARG A 173 4.59 -32.82 16.31
CA ARG A 173 5.45 -33.90 16.79
C ARG A 173 6.85 -33.31 16.82
N LYS A 174 7.44 -33.21 18.00
CA LYS A 174 8.88 -33.03 18.14
C LYS A 174 9.49 -34.17 17.36
N GLY A 175 10.22 -33.84 16.30
CA GLY A 175 10.95 -34.84 15.53
C GLY A 175 11.87 -35.62 16.46
N GLU A 176 11.80 -36.93 16.35
CA GLU A 176 12.87 -37.81 16.74
C GLU A 176 14.05 -37.64 15.80
#